data_d87676e5f6cc06447fbb88aef2582d8c
#
_entry.id   d87676e5f6cc06447fbb88aef2582d8c
#
_cell.length_a   1.000
_cell.length_b   1.000
_cell.length_c   1.000
_cell.angle_alpha   90.00
_cell.angle_beta   90.00
_cell.angle_gamma   90.00
#
_symmetry.space_group_name_H-M   'P 1'
#
loop_
_entity.id
_entity.type
_entity.pdbx_description
1 polymer ?
#
loop_
_entity_poly.entity_id
_entity_poly.type
_entity_poly.pdbx_seq_one_letter_code
_entity_poly.pdbx_strand_id
1 'polypeptide(L)'
;MLETVRITTFILLGAVVYPAWADGMLWKKLETEADLVVLMRHTQPAGGNPLTWDKSGNCKGESMLTAGGEAHAKRIGAAFAAHGVKPRIISSPMCRCRDTARIAFGGEAVTDESLREVASADSDRAKGFERKAQSLIAGNRGPVPVVFVSHRPNIDLLTMELIDEGELLVGRANANGEIDVLGKIKVR
;
A
#
# COMPACT_ATOMS: atom_id res chain seq x y z
N MET A 1 31.77 -55.02 27.60
CA MET A 1 30.42 -54.53 27.38
C MET A 1 30.46 -53.04 27.26
N LEU A 2 30.35 -52.50 26.02
CA LEU A 2 30.25 -51.03 25.78
C LEU A 2 28.80 -50.71 25.59
N GLU A 3 28.23 -49.90 26.47
CA GLU A 3 26.88 -49.34 26.32
C GLU A 3 26.90 -48.15 25.39
N THR A 4 26.15 -48.20 24.30
CA THR A 4 26.03 -47.15 23.30
C THR A 4 24.93 -46.21 23.76
N VAL A 5 25.30 -44.98 24.23
CA VAL A 5 24.33 -43.92 24.53
C VAL A 5 23.86 -43.31 23.23
N ARG A 6 22.60 -43.46 22.90
CA ARG A 6 21.91 -42.78 21.78
C ARG A 6 21.45 -41.39 22.24
N ILE A 7 22.11 -40.36 21.79
CA ILE A 7 21.66 -38.95 21.97
C ILE A 7 20.62 -38.69 20.89
N THR A 8 19.34 -38.54 21.27
CA THR A 8 18.27 -38.12 20.37
C THR A 8 18.20 -36.60 20.40
N THR A 9 18.68 -35.96 19.34
CA THR A 9 18.61 -34.53 19.18
C THR A 9 17.21 -34.11 18.75
N PHE A 10 16.44 -33.50 19.63
CA PHE A 10 15.15 -32.86 19.29
C PHE A 10 15.42 -31.53 18.61
N ILE A 11 15.18 -31.43 17.30
CA ILE A 11 15.16 -30.16 16.57
C ILE A 11 13.80 -29.53 16.84
N LEU A 12 13.75 -28.53 17.72
CA LEU A 12 12.60 -27.62 17.85
C LEU A 12 12.55 -26.74 16.60
N LEU A 13 11.67 -27.07 15.66
CA LEU A 13 11.25 -26.12 14.63
C LEU A 13 10.42 -25.02 15.31
N GLY A 14 11.06 -23.92 15.64
CA GLY A 14 10.40 -22.69 16.07
C GLY A 14 9.58 -22.14 14.90
N ALA A 15 8.28 -22.36 14.89
CA ALA A 15 7.38 -21.63 14.01
C ALA A 15 7.49 -20.14 14.39
N VAL A 16 8.03 -19.31 13.49
CA VAL A 16 7.99 -17.86 13.61
C VAL A 16 6.54 -17.44 13.44
N VAL A 17 5.82 -17.35 14.55
CA VAL A 17 4.48 -16.77 14.59
C VAL A 17 4.66 -15.26 14.40
N TYR A 18 4.49 -14.76 13.18
CA TYR A 18 4.34 -13.33 12.94
C TYR A 18 3.12 -12.86 13.73
N PRO A 19 3.25 -11.87 14.59
CA PRO A 19 2.20 -11.53 15.54
C PRO A 19 1.01 -10.90 14.81
N ALA A 20 -0.09 -11.62 14.71
CA ALA A 20 -1.40 -11.09 14.30
C ALA A 20 -1.86 -9.87 15.15
N TRP A 21 -1.21 -9.62 16.25
CA TRP A 21 -1.42 -8.48 17.15
C TRP A 21 -0.95 -7.14 16.56
N ALA A 22 0.16 -7.14 15.78
CA ALA A 22 0.67 -5.91 15.19
C ALA A 22 -0.33 -5.35 14.17
N ASP A 23 -0.90 -6.21 13.33
CA ASP A 23 -1.93 -5.83 12.36
C ASP A 23 -3.19 -5.31 13.08
N GLY A 24 -3.63 -6.00 14.14
CA GLY A 24 -4.78 -5.58 14.96
C GLY A 24 -4.62 -4.20 15.59
N MET A 25 -3.42 -3.86 16.05
CA MET A 25 -3.14 -2.53 16.61
C MET A 25 -3.16 -1.44 15.51
N LEU A 26 -2.65 -1.71 14.32
CA LEU A 26 -2.69 -0.75 13.21
C LEU A 26 -4.12 -0.51 12.73
N TRP A 27 -4.94 -1.55 12.63
CA TRP A 27 -6.37 -1.42 12.31
C TRP A 27 -7.09 -0.57 13.35
N LYS A 28 -6.82 -0.79 14.65
CA LYS A 28 -7.42 0.00 15.74
C LYS A 28 -7.01 1.48 15.65
N LYS A 29 -5.75 1.76 15.34
CA LYS A 29 -5.29 3.13 15.09
C LYS A 29 -6.04 3.77 13.93
N LEU A 30 -6.17 3.08 12.79
CA LEU A 30 -6.90 3.57 11.62
C LEU A 30 -8.38 3.89 11.93
N GLU A 31 -8.99 3.18 12.88
CA GLU A 31 -10.35 3.43 13.33
C GLU A 31 -10.48 4.66 14.25
N THR A 32 -9.48 4.93 15.08
CA THR A 32 -9.64 5.81 16.26
C THR A 32 -8.74 7.04 16.28
N GLU A 33 -7.66 7.07 15.49
CA GLU A 33 -6.67 8.15 15.55
C GLU A 33 -6.77 9.04 14.30
N ALA A 34 -6.50 10.34 14.50
CA ALA A 34 -6.47 11.33 13.41
C ALA A 34 -5.13 11.35 12.66
N ASP A 35 -5.14 12.00 11.50
CA ASP A 35 -3.97 12.25 10.66
C ASP A 35 -3.27 10.98 10.15
N LEU A 36 -3.99 9.84 10.17
CA LEU A 36 -3.46 8.60 9.64
C LEU A 36 -3.61 8.53 8.13
N VAL A 37 -2.55 8.06 7.50
CA VAL A 37 -2.47 7.79 6.06
C VAL A 37 -2.08 6.34 5.82
N VAL A 38 -2.59 5.78 4.75
CA VAL A 38 -2.19 4.47 4.25
C VAL A 38 -1.61 4.67 2.86
N LEU A 39 -0.33 4.39 2.69
CA LEU A 39 0.26 4.26 1.36
C LEU A 39 0.09 2.82 0.91
N MET A 40 -0.69 2.62 -0.14
CA MET A 40 -1.00 1.31 -0.68
C MET A 40 -0.39 1.16 -2.06
N ARG A 41 0.44 0.14 -2.27
CA ARG A 41 0.81 -0.24 -3.63
C ARG A 41 -0.38 -0.92 -4.30
N HIS A 42 -0.64 -0.59 -5.59
CA HIS A 42 -1.62 -1.32 -6.38
C HIS A 42 -1.41 -2.83 -6.28
N THR A 43 -2.46 -3.62 -6.46
CA THR A 43 -2.38 -5.08 -6.49
C THR A 43 -1.75 -5.57 -7.79
N GLN A 44 -1.56 -6.89 -7.91
CA GLN A 44 -0.75 -7.51 -8.96
C GLN A 44 -1.18 -7.11 -10.39
N PRO A 45 -0.29 -6.44 -11.17
CA PRO A 45 -0.53 -6.10 -12.55
C PRO A 45 0.07 -7.12 -13.51
N ALA A 46 -0.37 -7.09 -14.79
CA ALA A 46 0.25 -7.79 -15.90
C ALA A 46 0.11 -7.01 -17.20
N GLY A 47 0.91 -7.39 -18.18
CA GLY A 47 0.90 -6.81 -19.53
C GLY A 47 1.30 -5.34 -19.57
N GLY A 48 1.16 -4.73 -20.73
CA GLY A 48 1.42 -3.32 -20.95
C GLY A 48 2.83 -2.84 -20.58
N ASN A 49 2.98 -1.52 -20.52
CA ASN A 49 4.20 -0.89 -20.02
C ASN A 49 3.88 -0.18 -18.70
N PRO A 50 4.59 -0.48 -17.59
CA PRO A 50 4.31 0.10 -16.28
C PRO A 50 4.47 1.63 -16.23
N LEU A 51 5.27 2.23 -17.13
CA LEU A 51 5.46 3.68 -17.18
C LEU A 51 4.49 4.40 -18.12
N THR A 52 3.74 3.66 -18.95
CA THR A 52 2.72 4.25 -19.80
C THR A 52 1.53 4.72 -18.99
N TRP A 53 1.07 5.92 -19.29
CA TRP A 53 -0.18 6.47 -18.79
C TRP A 53 -1.01 7.02 -19.95
N ASP A 54 -2.19 6.47 -20.13
CA ASP A 54 -3.16 6.93 -21.12
C ASP A 54 -4.09 8.00 -20.52
N LYS A 55 -3.81 9.25 -20.87
CA LYS A 55 -4.60 10.41 -20.41
C LYS A 55 -6.08 10.35 -20.81
N SER A 56 -6.44 9.55 -21.81
CA SER A 56 -7.84 9.39 -22.22
C SER A 56 -8.65 8.56 -21.22
N GLY A 57 -7.98 7.87 -20.28
CA GLY A 57 -8.61 6.98 -19.33
C GLY A 57 -8.99 5.60 -19.88
N ASN A 58 -8.70 5.32 -21.17
CA ASN A 58 -9.01 4.05 -21.82
C ASN A 58 -7.97 2.96 -21.58
N CYS A 59 -6.93 3.25 -20.78
CA CYS A 59 -5.88 2.32 -20.39
C CYS A 59 -5.03 1.77 -21.54
N LYS A 60 -4.98 2.46 -22.68
CA LYS A 60 -4.26 1.99 -23.87
C LYS A 60 -2.75 1.88 -23.60
N GLY A 61 -2.24 0.64 -23.65
CA GLY A 61 -0.83 0.34 -23.43
C GLY A 61 -0.38 0.32 -21.96
N GLU A 62 -1.28 0.57 -21.01
CA GLU A 62 -0.99 0.48 -19.58
C GLU A 62 -0.98 -0.99 -19.10
N SER A 63 -0.29 -1.22 -17.98
CA SER A 63 -0.43 -2.47 -17.22
C SER A 63 -1.77 -2.52 -16.50
N MET A 64 -2.48 -3.63 -16.63
CA MET A 64 -3.80 -3.87 -16.02
C MET A 64 -3.69 -4.88 -14.88
N LEU A 65 -4.68 -4.95 -14.01
CA LEU A 65 -4.70 -5.97 -12.97
C LEU A 65 -4.87 -7.37 -13.55
N THR A 66 -4.21 -8.35 -12.94
CA THR A 66 -4.53 -9.77 -13.15
C THR A 66 -5.80 -10.15 -12.39
N ALA A 67 -6.41 -11.29 -12.74
CA ALA A 67 -7.50 -11.86 -11.94
C ALA A 67 -7.10 -12.08 -10.47
N GLY A 68 -5.85 -12.46 -10.21
CA GLY A 68 -5.28 -12.56 -8.86
C GLY A 68 -5.20 -11.21 -8.16
N GLY A 69 -4.79 -10.16 -8.89
CA GLY A 69 -4.76 -8.78 -8.42
C GLY A 69 -6.14 -8.26 -8.06
N GLU A 70 -7.16 -8.51 -8.90
CA GLU A 70 -8.54 -8.15 -8.61
C GLU A 70 -9.09 -8.86 -7.37
N ALA A 71 -8.83 -10.17 -7.24
CA ALA A 71 -9.23 -10.94 -6.07
C ALA A 71 -8.55 -10.42 -4.80
N HIS A 72 -7.27 -10.01 -4.89
CA HIS A 72 -6.55 -9.40 -3.78
C HIS A 72 -7.15 -8.04 -3.39
N ALA A 73 -7.46 -7.17 -4.34
CA ALA A 73 -8.13 -5.89 -4.09
C ALA A 73 -9.47 -6.08 -3.35
N LYS A 74 -10.27 -7.08 -3.74
CA LYS A 74 -11.53 -7.44 -3.02
C LYS A 74 -11.27 -7.82 -1.57
N ARG A 75 -10.24 -8.64 -1.29
CA ARG A 75 -9.88 -9.01 0.10
C ARG A 75 -9.45 -7.81 0.92
N ILE A 76 -8.70 -6.89 0.33
CA ILE A 76 -8.31 -5.64 1.00
C ILE A 76 -9.55 -4.84 1.40
N GLY A 77 -10.49 -4.64 0.50
CA GLY A 77 -11.75 -3.95 0.81
C GLY A 77 -12.55 -4.64 1.91
N ALA A 78 -12.63 -5.98 1.86
CA ALA A 78 -13.27 -6.76 2.91
C ALA A 78 -12.57 -6.60 4.28
N ALA A 79 -11.24 -6.51 4.32
CA ALA A 79 -10.50 -6.25 5.55
C ALA A 79 -10.82 -4.87 6.15
N PHE A 80 -10.83 -3.80 5.33
CA PHE A 80 -11.23 -2.47 5.78
C PHE A 80 -12.67 -2.49 6.36
N ALA A 81 -13.59 -3.15 5.68
CA ALA A 81 -14.98 -3.28 6.14
C ALA A 81 -15.10 -4.07 7.45
N ALA A 82 -14.37 -5.17 7.59
CA ALA A 82 -14.35 -6.01 8.79
C ALA A 82 -13.83 -5.27 10.03
N HIS A 83 -12.91 -4.30 9.83
CA HIS A 83 -12.37 -3.45 10.90
C HIS A 83 -13.11 -2.13 11.07
N GLY A 84 -14.23 -1.92 10.37
CA GLY A 84 -15.05 -0.70 10.47
C GLY A 84 -14.37 0.58 9.95
N VAL A 85 -13.25 0.47 9.24
CA VAL A 85 -12.48 1.60 8.72
C VAL A 85 -13.07 2.05 7.38
N LYS A 86 -13.51 3.31 7.30
CA LYS A 86 -14.07 3.94 6.10
C LYS A 86 -13.16 5.08 5.64
N PRO A 87 -12.09 4.81 4.90
CA PRO A 87 -11.14 5.82 4.49
C PRO A 87 -11.64 6.67 3.32
N ARG A 88 -11.06 7.87 3.16
CA ARG A 88 -11.08 8.57 1.87
C ARG A 88 -10.05 7.95 0.95
N ILE A 89 -10.32 7.91 -0.35
CA ILE A 89 -9.46 7.24 -1.33
C ILE A 89 -8.95 8.26 -2.34
N ILE A 90 -7.64 8.33 -2.47
CA ILE A 90 -6.96 9.10 -3.52
C ILE A 90 -6.05 8.13 -4.29
N SER A 91 -6.12 8.13 -5.60
CA SER A 91 -5.42 7.17 -6.43
C SER A 91 -4.52 7.85 -7.47
N SER A 92 -3.42 7.21 -7.81
CA SER A 92 -2.77 7.46 -9.09
C SER A 92 -3.78 7.30 -10.24
N PRO A 93 -3.72 8.14 -11.29
CA PRO A 93 -4.63 8.02 -12.42
C PRO A 93 -4.32 6.80 -13.31
N MET A 94 -3.23 6.08 -13.06
CA MET A 94 -2.86 4.88 -13.83
C MET A 94 -3.83 3.74 -13.54
N CYS A 95 -4.22 3.02 -14.60
CA CYS A 95 -5.35 2.10 -14.57
C CYS A 95 -5.26 1.03 -13.49
N ARG A 96 -4.09 0.40 -13.28
CA ARG A 96 -3.91 -0.58 -12.21
C ARG A 96 -4.18 -0.02 -10.79
N CYS A 97 -3.89 1.27 -10.56
CA CYS A 97 -4.20 1.93 -9.28
C CYS A 97 -5.69 2.26 -9.18
N ARG A 98 -6.28 2.83 -10.23
CA ARG A 98 -7.72 3.12 -10.31
C ARG A 98 -8.55 1.86 -10.09
N ASP A 99 -8.19 0.76 -10.77
CA ASP A 99 -8.90 -0.52 -10.63
C ASP A 99 -8.72 -1.13 -9.25
N THR A 100 -7.51 -1.07 -8.68
CA THR A 100 -7.29 -1.49 -7.29
C THR A 100 -8.19 -0.70 -6.33
N ALA A 101 -8.22 0.63 -6.45
CA ALA A 101 -9.05 1.49 -5.60
C ALA A 101 -10.54 1.20 -5.78
N ARG A 102 -11.03 1.14 -7.03
CA ARG A 102 -12.43 0.87 -7.37
C ARG A 102 -12.90 -0.49 -6.86
N ILE A 103 -12.07 -1.53 -7.01
CA ILE A 103 -12.43 -2.89 -6.60
C ILE A 103 -12.42 -3.03 -5.07
N ALA A 104 -11.43 -2.42 -4.41
CA ALA A 104 -11.31 -2.53 -2.95
C ALA A 104 -12.36 -1.70 -2.20
N PHE A 105 -12.61 -0.47 -2.64
CA PHE A 105 -13.39 0.49 -1.85
C PHE A 105 -14.75 0.86 -2.45
N GLY A 106 -15.03 0.42 -3.67
CA GLY A 106 -16.23 0.79 -4.41
C GLY A 106 -16.16 2.24 -4.91
N GLY A 107 -16.99 2.55 -5.91
CA GLY A 107 -17.03 3.89 -6.50
C GLY A 107 -15.77 4.30 -7.25
N GLU A 108 -15.75 5.55 -7.72
CA GLU A 108 -14.57 6.14 -8.34
C GLU A 108 -13.74 6.88 -7.29
N ALA A 109 -12.46 6.53 -7.19
CA ALA A 109 -11.51 7.26 -6.35
C ALA A 109 -11.18 8.61 -6.98
N VAL A 110 -10.94 9.62 -6.14
CA VAL A 110 -10.32 10.87 -6.60
C VAL A 110 -8.93 10.53 -7.13
N THR A 111 -8.62 10.95 -8.35
CA THR A 111 -7.30 10.73 -8.94
C THR A 111 -6.44 11.98 -8.88
N ASP A 112 -5.15 11.80 -8.63
CA ASP A 112 -4.16 12.88 -8.65
C ASP A 112 -2.95 12.49 -9.52
N GLU A 113 -2.63 13.33 -10.50
CA GLU A 113 -1.52 13.08 -11.45
C GLU A 113 -0.15 13.07 -10.77
N SER A 114 -0.01 13.72 -9.61
CA SER A 114 1.23 13.67 -8.85
C SER A 114 1.57 12.27 -8.34
N LEU A 115 0.57 11.38 -8.22
CA LEU A 115 0.76 10.00 -7.79
C LEU A 115 1.16 9.03 -8.93
N ARG A 116 1.34 9.51 -10.16
CA ARG A 116 1.83 8.66 -11.26
C ARG A 116 3.19 8.06 -10.93
N GLU A 117 3.44 6.86 -11.44
CA GLU A 117 4.71 6.18 -11.18
C GLU A 117 5.92 7.02 -11.60
N VAL A 118 6.85 7.18 -10.69
CA VAL A 118 8.13 7.84 -10.92
C VAL A 118 9.14 6.78 -11.34
N ALA A 119 9.72 6.94 -12.54
CA ALA A 119 10.84 6.11 -12.95
C ALA A 119 12.04 6.43 -12.05
N SER A 120 12.66 5.41 -11.46
CA SER A 120 13.81 5.55 -10.55
C SER A 120 15.02 6.26 -11.16
N ALA A 121 15.09 6.39 -12.48
CA ALA A 121 16.19 7.03 -13.21
C ALA A 121 16.04 8.55 -13.39
N ASP A 122 14.90 9.15 -13.04
CA ASP A 122 14.62 10.58 -13.26
C ASP A 122 14.62 11.33 -11.91
N SER A 123 15.81 11.80 -11.51
CA SER A 123 15.98 12.49 -10.22
C SER A 123 15.21 13.80 -10.09
N ASP A 124 15.03 14.56 -11.19
CA ASP A 124 14.31 15.83 -11.15
C ASP A 124 12.81 15.62 -11.04
N ARG A 125 12.30 14.59 -11.70
CA ARG A 125 10.91 14.16 -11.54
C ARG A 125 10.64 13.58 -10.14
N ALA A 126 11.59 12.83 -9.58
CA ALA A 126 11.52 12.32 -8.21
C ALA A 126 11.40 13.46 -7.19
N LYS A 127 12.25 14.48 -7.28
CA LYS A 127 12.17 15.68 -6.42
C LYS A 127 10.86 16.45 -6.60
N GLY A 128 10.39 16.58 -7.83
CA GLY A 128 9.10 17.21 -8.13
C GLY A 128 7.92 16.42 -7.60
N PHE A 129 8.00 15.10 -7.65
CA PHE A 129 7.00 14.18 -7.07
C PHE A 129 6.92 14.34 -5.56
N GLU A 130 8.04 14.24 -4.85
CA GLU A 130 8.08 14.27 -3.38
C GLU A 130 7.36 15.51 -2.83
N ARG A 131 7.71 16.71 -3.31
CA ARG A 131 7.06 17.94 -2.87
C ARG A 131 5.55 17.97 -3.13
N LYS A 132 5.11 17.48 -4.30
CA LYS A 132 3.68 17.45 -4.65
C LYS A 132 2.92 16.41 -3.80
N ALA A 133 3.52 15.23 -3.62
CA ALA A 133 2.93 14.18 -2.81
C ALA A 133 2.83 14.61 -1.33
N GLN A 134 3.86 15.22 -0.77
CA GLN A 134 3.82 15.77 0.59
C GLN A 134 2.75 16.86 0.73
N SER A 135 2.63 17.77 -0.24
CA SER A 135 1.56 18.78 -0.24
C SER A 135 0.17 18.15 -0.30
N LEU A 136 0.00 17.11 -1.11
CA LEU A 136 -1.25 16.35 -1.21
C LEU A 136 -1.59 15.65 0.12
N ILE A 137 -0.61 15.02 0.74
CA ILE A 137 -0.75 14.33 2.03
C ILE A 137 -1.11 15.35 3.12
N ALA A 138 -0.37 16.46 3.22
CA ALA A 138 -0.63 17.53 4.19
C ALA A 138 -2.06 18.08 4.08
N GLY A 139 -2.52 18.33 2.85
CA GLY A 139 -3.86 18.86 2.56
C GLY A 139 -5.00 17.88 2.83
N ASN A 140 -4.69 16.60 3.05
CA ASN A 140 -5.66 15.54 3.28
C ASN A 140 -5.65 14.97 4.71
N ARG A 141 -4.92 15.57 5.63
CA ARG A 141 -4.95 15.21 7.05
C ARG A 141 -6.33 15.44 7.67
N GLY A 142 -6.64 14.74 8.73
CA GLY A 142 -7.89 14.91 9.46
C GLY A 142 -8.33 13.66 10.24
N PRO A 143 -9.57 13.67 10.73
CA PRO A 143 -10.09 12.58 11.58
C PRO A 143 -10.38 11.28 10.82
N VAL A 144 -10.51 11.35 9.48
CA VAL A 144 -10.78 10.19 8.64
C VAL A 144 -9.48 9.80 7.95
N PRO A 145 -9.05 8.52 8.05
CA PRO A 145 -7.83 8.08 7.39
C PRO A 145 -7.95 8.18 5.87
N VAL A 146 -6.83 8.42 5.21
CA VAL A 146 -6.76 8.53 3.75
C VAL A 146 -5.89 7.41 3.19
N VAL A 147 -6.40 6.68 2.21
CA VAL A 147 -5.63 5.69 1.45
C VAL A 147 -5.16 6.32 0.15
N PHE A 148 -3.86 6.36 -0.06
CA PHE A 148 -3.22 6.75 -1.30
C PHE A 148 -2.81 5.49 -2.07
N VAL A 149 -3.54 5.17 -3.15
CA VAL A 149 -3.19 4.02 -4.01
C VAL A 149 -2.17 4.48 -5.04
N SER A 150 -0.97 3.96 -4.95
CA SER A 150 0.18 4.41 -5.75
C SER A 150 1.10 3.25 -6.15
N HIS A 151 2.36 3.53 -6.38
CA HIS A 151 3.37 2.65 -6.93
C HIS A 151 4.53 2.47 -5.95
N ARG A 152 5.23 1.33 -6.04
CA ARG A 152 6.39 1.04 -5.17
C ARG A 152 7.45 2.16 -5.18
N PRO A 153 7.93 2.67 -6.34
CA PRO A 153 8.96 3.71 -6.35
C PRO A 153 8.52 5.00 -5.64
N ASN A 154 7.24 5.33 -5.76
CA ASN A 154 6.65 6.52 -5.12
C ASN A 154 6.64 6.39 -3.59
N ILE A 155 6.27 5.21 -3.10
CA ILE A 155 6.18 4.93 -1.65
C ILE A 155 7.59 4.86 -1.06
N ASP A 156 8.52 4.22 -1.75
CA ASP A 156 9.93 4.15 -1.36
C ASP A 156 10.56 5.55 -1.23
N LEU A 157 10.32 6.44 -2.18
CA LEU A 157 10.80 7.84 -2.13
C LEU A 157 10.24 8.62 -0.93
N LEU A 158 9.00 8.35 -0.52
CA LEU A 158 8.35 9.07 0.60
C LEU A 158 8.73 8.53 1.97
N THR A 159 9.12 7.25 2.08
CA THR A 159 9.20 6.55 3.36
C THR A 159 10.47 5.72 3.54
N MET A 160 11.25 5.51 2.49
CA MET A 160 12.39 4.56 2.42
C MET A 160 11.97 3.12 2.77
N GLU A 161 10.70 2.78 2.59
CA GLU A 161 10.14 1.48 2.91
C GLU A 161 9.79 0.68 1.65
N LEU A 162 10.30 -0.54 1.56
CA LEU A 162 9.91 -1.46 0.51
C LEU A 162 8.52 -2.02 0.80
N ILE A 163 7.66 -2.06 -0.21
CA ILE A 163 6.28 -2.49 -0.11
C ILE A 163 5.92 -3.49 -1.21
N ASP A 164 5.22 -4.56 -0.83
CA ASP A 164 4.70 -5.57 -1.75
C ASP A 164 3.40 -5.11 -2.41
N GLU A 165 2.97 -5.82 -3.47
CA GLU A 165 1.70 -5.56 -4.15
C GLU A 165 0.52 -5.76 -3.20
N GLY A 166 -0.34 -4.73 -3.11
CA GLY A 166 -1.49 -4.73 -2.21
C GLY A 166 -1.16 -4.61 -0.72
N GLU A 167 0.10 -4.44 -0.35
CA GLU A 167 0.48 -4.17 1.03
C GLU A 167 0.13 -2.73 1.41
N LEU A 168 -0.22 -2.53 2.67
CA LEU A 168 -0.65 -1.26 3.25
C LEU A 168 0.42 -0.77 4.23
N LEU A 169 1.07 0.33 3.91
CA LEU A 169 1.97 1.02 4.84
C LEU A 169 1.16 2.07 5.59
N VAL A 170 1.02 1.89 6.89
CA VAL A 170 0.28 2.81 7.76
C VAL A 170 1.26 3.79 8.38
N GLY A 171 0.95 5.06 8.31
CA GLY A 171 1.75 6.12 8.90
C GLY A 171 0.91 7.27 9.41
N ARG A 172 1.54 8.18 10.15
CA ARG A 172 0.97 9.44 10.59
C ARG A 172 1.59 10.59 9.80
N ALA A 173 0.77 11.41 9.19
CA ALA A 173 1.23 12.58 8.45
C ALA A 173 1.37 13.79 9.38
N ASN A 174 2.50 14.50 9.28
CA ASN A 174 2.67 15.80 9.91
C ASN A 174 2.14 16.95 9.03
N ALA A 175 2.23 18.19 9.52
CA ALA A 175 1.75 19.37 8.80
C ALA A 175 2.45 19.63 7.46
N ASN A 176 3.65 19.10 7.26
CA ASN A 176 4.42 19.20 6.02
C ASN A 176 4.14 18.05 5.04
N GLY A 177 3.32 17.05 5.46
CA GLY A 177 3.04 15.85 4.67
C GLY A 177 4.13 14.77 4.74
N GLU A 178 5.09 14.92 5.65
CA GLU A 178 6.05 13.87 5.98
C GLU A 178 5.34 12.77 6.79
N ILE A 179 5.74 11.53 6.60
CA ILE A 179 5.07 10.37 7.17
C ILE A 179 5.97 9.70 8.21
N ASP A 180 5.50 9.65 9.45
CA ASP A 180 6.03 8.77 10.47
C ASP A 180 5.42 7.38 10.31
N VAL A 181 6.25 6.41 9.92
CA VAL A 181 5.80 5.04 9.61
C VAL A 181 5.50 4.28 10.89
N LEU A 182 4.27 3.83 11.04
CA LEU A 182 3.80 3.05 12.20
C LEU A 182 3.91 1.54 11.98
N GLY A 183 3.85 1.09 10.74
CA GLY A 183 3.97 -0.31 10.37
C GLY A 183 3.28 -0.66 9.06
N LYS A 184 3.23 -1.96 8.77
CA LYS A 184 2.63 -2.49 7.53
C LYS A 184 1.56 -3.52 7.86
N ILE A 185 0.49 -3.54 7.05
CA ILE A 185 -0.56 -4.55 7.10
C ILE A 185 -0.50 -5.34 5.80
N LYS A 186 -0.46 -6.66 5.91
CA LYS A 186 -0.47 -7.58 4.77
C LYS A 186 -1.75 -8.39 4.76
N VAL A 187 -2.71 -8.01 3.90
CA VAL A 187 -3.95 -8.76 3.69
C VAL A 187 -3.66 -9.95 2.76
N ARG A 188 -3.92 -11.17 3.24
CA ARG A 188 -3.66 -12.44 2.51
C ARG A 188 -4.91 -12.99 1.84
#